data_f70aa2e8545a9a1b18f950791eb8626c
#
_entry.id   f70aa2e8545a9a1b18f950791eb8626c
#
_cell.length_a   1.000
_cell.length_b   1.000
_cell.length_c   1.000
_cell.angle_alpha   90.00
_cell.angle_beta   90.00
_cell.angle_gamma   90.00
#
_symmetry.space_group_name_H-M   'P 1'
#
loop_
_entity.id
_entity.type
_entity.pdbx_description
1 polymer ?
#
loop_
_entity_poly.entity_id
_entity_poly.type
_entity_poly.pdbx_seq_one_letter_code
_entity_poly.pdbx_strand_id
1 'polypeptide(L)'
;TSPEVLVQMQGDLTIAHSLVNGLGFVGLTIAGTLVTLGPTALRTRMDPGAVARAVQALPFLVVSVLGAVVAATVGALPVAGIFTLSYTVALAWGVGVGLARSVQAKGLKEYPTSNFTLGTLWSMAGLLWLSGALLTSGAGPEAGNAFRDSVRPIVVTVGVGGILQILTGALSYLLPVVAGGGPAAVRGGIAIIEQGSGLRLAARNAALLLVVLAPAAAGPFIAIVGATYLFDIAAFAGAGISQAAAKRSQNEAGTKRSQDETPERSREREHP
;
A
#
# COMPACT_ATOMS: atom_id res chain seq x y z
N THR A 1 -10.50 -38.72 -16.74
CA THR A 1 -9.88 -37.41 -17.04
C THR A 1 -8.38 -37.66 -17.29
N SER A 2 -7.82 -37.22 -18.42
CA SER A 2 -6.38 -37.41 -18.68
C SER A 2 -5.56 -36.55 -17.69
N PRO A 3 -4.32 -36.96 -17.35
CA PRO A 3 -3.44 -36.18 -16.49
C PRO A 3 -3.21 -34.74 -16.99
N GLU A 4 -3.18 -34.54 -18.29
CA GLU A 4 -3.01 -33.23 -18.93
C GLU A 4 -4.16 -32.26 -18.60
N VAL A 5 -5.41 -32.76 -18.66
CA VAL A 5 -6.61 -31.98 -18.30
C VAL A 5 -6.56 -31.56 -16.83
N LEU A 6 -6.11 -32.43 -15.92
CA LEU A 6 -5.97 -32.10 -14.51
C LEU A 6 -4.93 -31.00 -14.26
N VAL A 7 -3.78 -31.08 -14.93
CA VAL A 7 -2.72 -30.07 -14.84
C VAL A 7 -3.21 -28.72 -15.37
N GLN A 8 -3.90 -28.73 -16.50
CA GLN A 8 -4.49 -27.50 -17.04
C GLN A 8 -5.52 -26.88 -16.09
N MET A 9 -6.47 -27.65 -15.59
CA MET A 9 -7.45 -27.18 -14.62
C MET A 9 -6.80 -26.61 -13.36
N GLN A 10 -5.75 -27.22 -12.85
CA GLN A 10 -5.00 -26.71 -11.71
C GLN A 10 -4.35 -25.36 -12.04
N GLY A 11 -3.80 -25.20 -13.24
CA GLY A 11 -3.22 -23.94 -13.71
C GLY A 11 -4.26 -22.81 -13.76
N ASP A 12 -5.40 -23.08 -14.39
CA ASP A 12 -6.50 -22.13 -14.56
C ASP A 12 -7.10 -21.70 -13.20
N LEU A 13 -7.30 -22.66 -12.29
CA LEU A 13 -7.77 -22.37 -10.93
C LEU A 13 -6.74 -21.58 -10.11
N THR A 14 -5.45 -21.82 -10.31
CA THR A 14 -4.39 -21.06 -9.64
C THR A 14 -4.40 -19.58 -10.09
N ILE A 15 -4.56 -19.34 -11.39
CA ILE A 15 -4.69 -17.98 -11.94
C ILE A 15 -5.97 -17.33 -11.40
N ALA A 16 -7.11 -18.00 -11.45
CA ALA A 16 -8.38 -17.49 -10.95
C ALA A 16 -8.31 -17.15 -9.45
N HIS A 17 -7.70 -18.02 -8.64
CA HIS A 17 -7.46 -17.79 -7.21
C HIS A 17 -6.56 -16.58 -6.95
N SER A 18 -5.51 -16.41 -7.76
CA SER A 18 -4.63 -15.26 -7.67
C SER A 18 -5.35 -13.95 -8.03
N LEU A 19 -6.21 -13.97 -9.05
CA LEU A 19 -7.00 -12.79 -9.44
C LEU A 19 -8.03 -12.40 -8.37
N VAL A 20 -8.77 -13.36 -7.80
CA VAL A 20 -9.76 -13.03 -6.75
C VAL A 20 -9.10 -12.50 -5.49
N ASN A 21 -7.95 -13.03 -5.08
CA ASN A 21 -7.22 -12.51 -3.92
C ASN A 21 -6.55 -11.18 -4.23
N GLY A 22 -5.86 -11.06 -5.37
CA GLY A 22 -5.12 -9.85 -5.74
C GLY A 22 -6.04 -8.67 -6.06
N LEU A 23 -7.00 -8.84 -6.96
CA LEU A 23 -7.90 -7.77 -7.38
C LEU A 23 -9.09 -7.60 -6.42
N GLY A 24 -9.69 -8.73 -6.00
CA GLY A 24 -10.86 -8.73 -5.12
C GLY A 24 -10.50 -8.35 -3.69
N PHE A 25 -9.84 -9.24 -2.97
CA PHE A 25 -9.58 -9.02 -1.54
C PHE A 25 -8.59 -7.88 -1.30
N VAL A 26 -7.37 -7.98 -1.83
CA VAL A 26 -6.33 -6.98 -1.57
C VAL A 26 -6.63 -5.67 -2.28
N GLY A 27 -6.95 -5.72 -3.57
CA GLY A 27 -7.13 -4.53 -4.39
C GLY A 27 -8.33 -3.68 -3.96
N LEU A 28 -9.50 -4.29 -3.72
CA LEU A 28 -10.67 -3.55 -3.23
C LEU A 28 -10.48 -3.02 -1.81
N THR A 29 -9.78 -3.76 -0.93
CA THR A 29 -9.45 -3.30 0.42
C THR A 29 -8.55 -2.07 0.37
N ILE A 30 -7.51 -2.09 -0.45
CA ILE A 30 -6.61 -0.93 -0.63
C ILE A 30 -7.38 0.24 -1.25
N ALA A 31 -8.19 0.00 -2.27
CA ALA A 31 -9.00 1.04 -2.91
C ALA A 31 -9.92 1.74 -1.90
N GLY A 32 -10.67 1.00 -1.08
CA GLY A 32 -11.52 1.54 -0.03
C GLY A 32 -10.73 2.31 1.03
N THR A 33 -9.59 1.77 1.44
CA THR A 33 -8.69 2.40 2.41
C THR A 33 -8.09 3.71 1.88
N LEU A 34 -7.68 3.75 0.62
CA LEU A 34 -7.15 4.97 0.00
C LEU A 34 -8.19 6.09 -0.10
N VAL A 35 -9.46 5.76 -0.34
CA VAL A 35 -10.55 6.76 -0.37
C VAL A 35 -10.80 7.33 1.02
N THR A 36 -10.83 6.50 2.05
CA THR A 36 -11.22 6.89 3.43
C THR A 36 -10.05 7.42 4.25
N LEU A 37 -8.92 6.70 4.28
CA LEU A 37 -7.75 7.05 5.10
C LEU A 37 -6.66 7.80 4.32
N GLY A 38 -6.66 7.74 2.98
CA GLY A 38 -5.69 8.44 2.15
C GLY A 38 -5.59 9.94 2.47
N PRO A 39 -6.69 10.71 2.48
CA PRO A 39 -6.65 12.12 2.85
C PRO A 39 -6.09 12.37 4.25
N THR A 40 -6.41 11.51 5.22
CA THR A 40 -5.89 11.59 6.60
C THR A 40 -4.39 11.35 6.64
N ALA A 41 -3.91 10.29 5.96
CA ALA A 41 -2.48 9.98 5.89
C ALA A 41 -1.68 11.06 5.15
N LEU A 42 -2.28 11.69 4.15
CA LEU A 42 -1.70 12.81 3.40
C LEU A 42 -1.91 14.17 4.10
N ARG A 43 -2.62 14.21 5.22
CA ARG A 43 -2.98 15.46 5.93
C ARG A 43 -3.63 16.49 4.99
N THR A 44 -4.52 16.04 4.11
CA THR A 44 -5.27 16.87 3.17
C THR A 44 -6.76 16.77 3.45
N ARG A 45 -7.53 17.73 2.92
CA ARG A 45 -8.98 17.59 2.88
C ARG A 45 -9.38 16.54 1.85
N MET A 46 -10.39 15.74 2.16
CA MET A 46 -10.98 14.82 1.20
C MET A 46 -11.55 15.60 0.02
N ASP A 47 -11.23 15.15 -1.20
CA ASP A 47 -11.85 15.68 -2.40
C ASP A 47 -13.37 15.46 -2.36
N PRO A 48 -14.21 16.51 -2.52
CA PRO A 48 -15.67 16.39 -2.36
C PRO A 48 -16.31 15.31 -3.24
N GLY A 49 -15.72 15.05 -4.42
CA GLY A 49 -16.21 14.02 -5.33
C GLY A 49 -15.62 12.63 -5.12
N ALA A 50 -14.68 12.42 -4.17
CA ALA A 50 -13.95 11.15 -4.03
C ALA A 50 -14.88 9.98 -3.71
N VAL A 51 -15.76 10.15 -2.73
CA VAL A 51 -16.72 9.11 -2.32
C VAL A 51 -17.70 8.78 -3.45
N ALA A 52 -18.24 9.81 -4.12
CA ALA A 52 -19.18 9.59 -5.22
C ALA A 52 -18.53 8.81 -6.38
N ARG A 53 -17.29 9.16 -6.77
CA ARG A 53 -16.55 8.41 -7.80
C ARG A 53 -16.25 6.99 -7.36
N ALA A 54 -15.84 6.76 -6.11
CA ALA A 54 -15.56 5.44 -5.60
C ALA A 54 -16.82 4.54 -5.61
N VAL A 55 -17.96 5.08 -5.17
CA VAL A 55 -19.26 4.37 -5.20
C VAL A 55 -19.67 4.04 -6.64
N GLN A 56 -19.49 4.97 -7.58
CA GLN A 56 -19.79 4.75 -9.01
C GLN A 56 -18.81 3.74 -9.66
N ALA A 57 -17.54 3.72 -9.24
CA ALA A 57 -16.55 2.77 -9.74
C ALA A 57 -16.75 1.35 -9.19
N LEU A 58 -17.31 1.22 -7.99
CA LEU A 58 -17.42 -0.06 -7.28
C LEU A 58 -18.11 -1.17 -8.10
N PRO A 59 -19.27 -0.97 -8.74
CA PRO A 59 -19.88 -2.02 -9.55
C PRO A 59 -18.99 -2.46 -10.73
N PHE A 60 -18.27 -1.54 -11.36
CA PHE A 60 -17.33 -1.88 -12.42
C PHE A 60 -16.13 -2.68 -11.89
N LEU A 61 -15.61 -2.33 -10.72
CA LEU A 61 -14.54 -3.08 -10.07
C LEU A 61 -14.99 -4.50 -9.72
N VAL A 62 -16.18 -4.66 -9.13
CA VAL A 62 -16.73 -5.98 -8.75
C VAL A 62 -17.00 -6.84 -9.98
N VAL A 63 -17.67 -6.29 -11.00
CA VAL A 63 -17.94 -7.03 -12.25
C VAL A 63 -16.63 -7.40 -12.95
N SER A 64 -15.63 -6.55 -12.93
CA SER A 64 -14.31 -6.83 -13.50
C SER A 64 -13.61 -7.98 -12.76
N VAL A 65 -13.64 -8.01 -11.43
CA VAL A 65 -13.07 -9.13 -10.65
C VAL A 65 -13.80 -10.44 -10.99
N LEU A 66 -15.14 -10.44 -10.91
CA LEU A 66 -15.92 -11.64 -11.18
C LEU A 66 -15.73 -12.15 -12.60
N GLY A 67 -15.75 -11.24 -13.59
CA GLY A 67 -15.51 -11.57 -14.99
C GLY A 67 -14.12 -12.12 -15.25
N ALA A 68 -13.08 -11.52 -14.65
CA ALA A 68 -11.71 -12.00 -14.77
C ALA A 68 -11.54 -13.40 -14.16
N VAL A 69 -12.13 -13.64 -12.97
CA VAL A 69 -12.08 -14.93 -12.29
C VAL A 69 -12.81 -16.01 -13.11
N VAL A 70 -14.05 -15.76 -13.55
CA VAL A 70 -14.81 -16.70 -14.37
C VAL A 70 -14.08 -17.00 -15.67
N ALA A 71 -13.57 -15.98 -16.36
CA ALA A 71 -12.83 -16.19 -17.61
C ALA A 71 -11.56 -17.02 -17.38
N ALA A 72 -10.84 -16.79 -16.29
CA ALA A 72 -9.63 -17.56 -15.95
C ALA A 72 -9.97 -19.03 -15.62
N THR A 73 -11.08 -19.31 -14.90
CA THR A 73 -11.48 -20.70 -14.56
C THR A 73 -11.82 -21.55 -15.77
N VAL A 74 -12.22 -20.94 -16.89
CA VAL A 74 -12.50 -21.64 -18.15
C VAL A 74 -11.34 -21.54 -19.17
N GLY A 75 -10.16 -21.08 -18.75
CA GLY A 75 -8.99 -20.95 -19.60
C GLY A 75 -9.07 -19.82 -20.65
N ALA A 76 -10.04 -18.92 -20.55
CA ALA A 76 -10.21 -17.77 -21.46
C ALA A 76 -9.37 -16.57 -21.00
N LEU A 77 -8.04 -16.75 -20.89
CA LEU A 77 -7.12 -15.72 -20.34
C LEU A 77 -7.20 -14.35 -21.05
N PRO A 78 -7.34 -14.25 -22.38
CA PRO A 78 -7.53 -12.95 -23.03
C PRO A 78 -8.78 -12.19 -22.56
N VAL A 79 -9.87 -12.92 -22.26
CA VAL A 79 -11.10 -12.33 -21.69
C VAL A 79 -10.85 -11.86 -20.26
N ALA A 80 -10.12 -12.65 -19.47
CA ALA A 80 -9.68 -12.21 -18.14
C ALA A 80 -8.83 -10.94 -18.20
N GLY A 81 -7.99 -10.80 -19.24
CA GLY A 81 -7.20 -9.60 -19.51
C GLY A 81 -8.05 -8.35 -19.78
N ILE A 82 -9.14 -8.48 -20.55
CA ILE A 82 -10.09 -7.39 -20.80
C ILE A 82 -10.73 -6.93 -19.48
N PHE A 83 -11.17 -7.86 -18.63
CA PHE A 83 -11.74 -7.52 -17.33
C PHE A 83 -10.72 -6.88 -16.39
N THR A 84 -9.46 -7.37 -16.40
CA THR A 84 -8.39 -6.77 -15.60
C THR A 84 -8.06 -5.35 -16.07
N LEU A 85 -8.10 -5.08 -17.37
CA LEU A 85 -7.95 -3.72 -17.92
C LEU A 85 -9.11 -2.82 -17.50
N SER A 86 -10.35 -3.31 -17.57
CA SER A 86 -11.53 -2.60 -17.07
C SER A 86 -11.41 -2.27 -15.58
N TYR A 87 -10.94 -3.22 -14.75
CA TYR A 87 -10.62 -2.99 -13.35
C TYR A 87 -9.61 -1.86 -13.17
N THR A 88 -8.52 -1.87 -13.95
CA THR A 88 -7.47 -0.86 -13.87
C THR A 88 -7.99 0.55 -14.19
N VAL A 89 -8.81 0.67 -15.23
CA VAL A 89 -9.45 1.94 -15.61
C VAL A 89 -10.42 2.43 -14.54
N ALA A 90 -11.27 1.53 -14.03
CA ALA A 90 -12.22 1.87 -12.97
C ALA A 90 -11.52 2.29 -11.67
N LEU A 91 -10.42 1.62 -11.31
CA LEU A 91 -9.60 1.96 -10.14
C LEU A 91 -8.91 3.33 -10.32
N ALA A 92 -8.31 3.58 -11.49
CA ALA A 92 -7.67 4.86 -11.80
C ALA A 92 -8.66 6.03 -11.73
N TRP A 93 -9.88 5.84 -12.23
CA TRP A 93 -10.93 6.85 -12.16
C TRP A 93 -11.52 7.00 -10.75
N GLY A 94 -11.89 5.91 -10.11
CA GLY A 94 -12.58 5.92 -8.81
C GLY A 94 -11.70 6.41 -7.66
N VAL A 95 -10.45 5.98 -7.63
CA VAL A 95 -9.48 6.24 -6.55
C VAL A 95 -8.36 7.18 -7.00
N GLY A 96 -7.78 6.92 -8.17
CA GLY A 96 -6.59 7.62 -8.65
C GLY A 96 -6.81 9.12 -8.84
N VAL A 97 -7.96 9.56 -9.35
CA VAL A 97 -8.28 10.98 -9.52
C VAL A 97 -8.33 11.72 -8.18
N GLY A 98 -8.93 11.13 -7.14
CA GLY A 98 -8.98 11.73 -5.80
C GLY A 98 -7.59 11.82 -5.16
N LEU A 99 -6.78 10.77 -5.30
CA LEU A 99 -5.41 10.75 -4.84
C LEU A 99 -4.54 11.80 -5.57
N ALA A 100 -4.65 11.89 -6.89
CA ALA A 100 -3.91 12.87 -7.68
C ALA A 100 -4.21 14.31 -7.24
N ARG A 101 -5.47 14.64 -6.96
CA ARG A 101 -5.85 15.97 -6.42
C ARG A 101 -5.25 16.23 -5.04
N SER A 102 -5.25 15.22 -4.16
CA SER A 102 -4.62 15.33 -2.84
C SER A 102 -3.11 15.56 -2.95
N VAL A 103 -2.45 14.85 -3.87
CA VAL A 103 -1.02 15.02 -4.16
C VAL A 103 -0.70 16.39 -4.75
N GLN A 104 -1.53 16.89 -5.68
CA GLN A 104 -1.38 18.23 -6.25
C GLN A 104 -1.49 19.33 -5.19
N ALA A 105 -2.42 19.17 -4.23
CA ALA A 105 -2.60 20.13 -3.14
C ALA A 105 -1.43 20.11 -2.13
N LYS A 106 -0.83 18.95 -1.88
CA LYS A 106 0.21 18.74 -0.85
C LYS A 106 1.64 18.89 -1.39
N GLY A 107 1.87 18.48 -2.62
CA GLY A 107 3.19 18.31 -3.22
C GLY A 107 3.88 17.01 -2.80
N LEU A 108 4.98 16.68 -3.50
CA LEU A 108 5.74 15.42 -3.34
C LEU A 108 6.89 15.50 -2.33
N LYS A 109 6.90 16.49 -1.43
CA LYS A 109 8.04 16.70 -0.51
C LYS A 109 8.01 15.80 0.71
N GLU A 110 6.83 15.35 1.13
CA GLU A 110 6.66 14.53 2.32
C GLU A 110 6.75 13.04 1.99
N TYR A 111 7.37 12.28 2.87
CA TYR A 111 7.58 10.83 2.68
C TYR A 111 6.28 10.04 2.46
N PRO A 112 5.20 10.27 3.24
CA PRO A 112 3.91 9.61 2.98
C PRO A 112 3.39 9.88 1.56
N THR A 113 3.37 11.15 1.15
CA THR A 113 2.82 11.57 -0.16
C THR A 113 3.57 10.93 -1.32
N SER A 114 4.91 10.91 -1.25
CA SER A 114 5.74 10.30 -2.28
C SER A 114 5.54 8.78 -2.36
N ASN A 115 5.44 8.09 -1.21
CA ASN A 115 5.17 6.65 -1.19
C ASN A 115 3.78 6.32 -1.75
N PHE A 116 2.74 7.06 -1.39
CA PHE A 116 1.41 6.87 -1.97
C PHE A 116 1.40 7.07 -3.48
N THR A 117 2.06 8.14 -3.96
CA THR A 117 2.11 8.45 -5.40
C THR A 117 2.85 7.36 -6.17
N LEU A 118 4.09 7.04 -5.76
CA LEU A 118 4.90 6.04 -6.45
C LEU A 118 4.30 4.64 -6.32
N GLY A 119 3.77 4.29 -5.15
CA GLY A 119 3.07 3.02 -4.94
C GLY A 119 1.84 2.87 -5.85
N THR A 120 1.07 3.94 -6.02
CA THR A 120 -0.07 3.93 -6.96
C THR A 120 0.40 3.81 -8.41
N LEU A 121 1.46 4.52 -8.80
CA LEU A 121 2.02 4.41 -10.15
C LEU A 121 2.54 2.99 -10.44
N TRP A 122 3.27 2.38 -9.48
CA TRP A 122 3.70 0.99 -9.61
C TRP A 122 2.53 0.02 -9.70
N SER A 123 1.49 0.21 -8.89
CA SER A 123 0.27 -0.62 -8.95
C SER A 123 -0.41 -0.50 -10.31
N MET A 124 -0.55 0.71 -10.85
CA MET A 124 -1.14 0.92 -12.18
C MET A 124 -0.29 0.27 -13.28
N ALA A 125 1.03 0.46 -13.25
CA ALA A 125 1.95 -0.16 -14.19
C ALA A 125 1.86 -1.69 -14.13
N GLY A 126 1.83 -2.28 -12.93
CA GLY A 126 1.70 -3.71 -12.74
C GLY A 126 0.35 -4.27 -13.17
N LEU A 127 -0.74 -3.56 -12.94
CA LEU A 127 -2.08 -3.96 -13.41
C LEU A 127 -2.18 -3.88 -14.93
N LEU A 128 -1.57 -2.87 -15.57
CA LEU A 128 -1.49 -2.80 -17.03
C LEU A 128 -0.64 -3.95 -17.58
N TRP A 129 0.47 -4.28 -16.92
CA TRP A 129 1.30 -5.44 -17.29
C TRP A 129 0.52 -6.74 -17.15
N LEU A 130 -0.18 -6.94 -16.04
CA LEU A 130 -1.05 -8.09 -15.80
C LEU A 130 -2.12 -8.21 -16.90
N SER A 131 -2.78 -7.09 -17.25
CA SER A 131 -3.77 -7.07 -18.34
C SER A 131 -3.15 -7.47 -19.66
N GLY A 132 -1.98 -6.90 -20.01
CA GLY A 132 -1.24 -7.23 -21.22
C GLY A 132 -0.80 -8.69 -21.27
N ALA A 133 -0.25 -9.22 -20.17
CA ALA A 133 0.16 -10.61 -20.07
C ALA A 133 -1.02 -11.57 -20.28
N LEU A 134 -2.17 -11.31 -19.67
CA LEU A 134 -3.38 -12.11 -19.87
C LEU A 134 -3.92 -12.00 -21.31
N LEU A 135 -3.93 -10.80 -21.89
CA LEU A 135 -4.40 -10.58 -23.27
C LEU A 135 -3.54 -11.32 -24.30
N THR A 136 -2.23 -11.42 -24.06
CA THR A 136 -1.28 -12.04 -25.00
C THR A 136 -1.01 -13.51 -24.72
N SER A 137 -1.47 -14.08 -23.60
CA SER A 137 -1.23 -15.49 -23.26
C SER A 137 -1.89 -16.50 -24.20
N GLY A 138 -2.83 -16.04 -25.05
CA GLY A 138 -3.58 -16.93 -25.91
C GLY A 138 -4.65 -17.74 -25.15
N ALA A 139 -5.09 -18.83 -25.78
CA ALA A 139 -6.05 -19.79 -25.21
C ALA A 139 -5.53 -21.20 -25.35
N GLY A 140 -5.89 -22.07 -24.41
CA GLY A 140 -5.50 -23.48 -24.45
C GLY A 140 -4.35 -23.83 -23.50
N PRO A 141 -3.80 -25.06 -23.59
CA PRO A 141 -2.88 -25.63 -22.61
C PRO A 141 -1.57 -24.85 -22.41
N GLU A 142 -1.07 -24.17 -23.44
CA GLU A 142 0.16 -23.40 -23.39
C GLU A 142 -0.01 -22.01 -22.74
N ALA A 143 -1.23 -21.51 -22.65
CA ALA A 143 -1.52 -20.17 -22.16
C ALA A 143 -1.04 -19.94 -20.71
N GLY A 144 -1.23 -20.96 -19.85
CA GLY A 144 -0.79 -20.91 -18.46
C GLY A 144 0.75 -20.84 -18.31
N ASN A 145 1.49 -21.48 -19.21
CA ASN A 145 2.96 -21.43 -19.21
C ASN A 145 3.44 -20.05 -19.65
N ALA A 146 2.89 -19.49 -20.73
CA ALA A 146 3.22 -18.14 -21.20
C ALA A 146 2.92 -17.07 -20.14
N PHE A 147 1.87 -17.23 -19.35
CA PHE A 147 1.54 -16.32 -18.25
C PHE A 147 2.55 -16.41 -17.09
N ARG A 148 3.09 -17.59 -16.79
CA ARG A 148 4.05 -17.80 -15.67
C ARG A 148 5.27 -16.90 -15.76
N ASP A 149 5.78 -16.64 -16.95
CA ASP A 149 6.95 -15.76 -17.16
C ASP A 149 6.65 -14.31 -16.77
N SER A 150 5.38 -13.93 -16.81
CA SER A 150 4.92 -12.59 -16.44
C SER A 150 4.64 -12.41 -14.93
N VAL A 151 4.59 -13.49 -14.15
CA VAL A 151 4.24 -13.43 -12.71
C VAL A 151 5.27 -12.62 -11.92
N ARG A 152 6.58 -12.83 -12.18
CA ARG A 152 7.63 -12.13 -11.44
C ARG A 152 7.54 -10.61 -11.57
N PRO A 153 7.50 -10.01 -12.78
CA PRO A 153 7.34 -8.56 -12.90
C PRO A 153 6.04 -8.04 -12.30
N ILE A 154 4.94 -8.82 -12.34
CA ILE A 154 3.67 -8.43 -11.71
C ILE A 154 3.82 -8.37 -10.19
N VAL A 155 4.43 -9.38 -9.56
CA VAL A 155 4.68 -9.40 -8.11
C VAL A 155 5.58 -8.24 -7.68
N VAL A 156 6.62 -7.94 -8.45
CA VAL A 156 7.53 -6.83 -8.16
C VAL A 156 6.81 -5.49 -8.27
N THR A 157 6.06 -5.27 -9.34
CA THR A 157 5.38 -3.99 -9.59
C THR A 157 4.18 -3.78 -8.67
N VAL A 158 3.25 -4.73 -8.60
CA VAL A 158 2.03 -4.60 -7.77
C VAL A 158 2.34 -4.82 -6.30
N GLY A 159 3.07 -5.90 -5.96
CA GLY A 159 3.33 -6.26 -4.57
C GLY A 159 4.34 -5.33 -3.91
N VAL A 160 5.57 -5.33 -4.42
CA VAL A 160 6.68 -4.63 -3.77
C VAL A 160 6.66 -3.13 -4.07
N GLY A 161 6.54 -2.75 -5.33
CA GLY A 161 6.48 -1.34 -5.75
C GLY A 161 5.16 -0.66 -5.37
N GLY A 162 4.04 -1.37 -5.50
CA GLY A 162 2.70 -0.87 -5.25
C GLY A 162 2.29 -0.99 -3.78
N ILE A 163 1.79 -2.17 -3.41
CA ILE A 163 1.13 -2.41 -2.13
C ILE A 163 2.03 -2.10 -0.94
N LEU A 164 3.25 -2.64 -0.93
CA LEU A 164 4.19 -2.44 0.18
C LEU A 164 4.60 -0.97 0.31
N GLN A 165 4.74 -0.25 -0.80
CA GLN A 165 5.08 1.17 -0.78
C GLN A 165 3.91 2.04 -0.30
N ILE A 166 2.67 1.75 -0.71
CA ILE A 166 1.45 2.40 -0.18
C ILE A 166 1.34 2.16 1.34
N LEU A 167 1.55 0.91 1.78
CA LEU A 167 1.53 0.57 3.21
C LEU A 167 2.59 1.32 4.00
N THR A 168 3.82 1.40 3.48
CA THR A 168 4.91 2.19 4.08
C THR A 168 4.52 3.66 4.21
N GLY A 169 3.91 4.24 3.17
CA GLY A 169 3.37 5.60 3.21
C GLY A 169 2.30 5.80 4.28
N ALA A 170 1.36 4.87 4.40
CA ALA A 170 0.33 4.91 5.42
C ALA A 170 0.91 4.82 6.83
N LEU A 171 1.77 3.84 7.08
CA LEU A 171 2.39 3.62 8.39
C LEU A 171 3.30 4.78 8.82
N SER A 172 3.96 5.45 7.88
CA SER A 172 4.84 6.57 8.20
C SER A 172 4.13 7.75 8.88
N TYR A 173 2.83 7.89 8.68
CA TYR A 173 2.00 8.87 9.38
C TYR A 173 1.15 8.24 10.48
N LEU A 174 0.46 7.14 10.20
CA LEU A 174 -0.51 6.56 11.14
C LEU A 174 0.16 5.98 12.38
N LEU A 175 1.34 5.36 12.24
CA LEU A 175 2.02 4.73 13.37
C LEU A 175 2.37 5.74 14.48
N PRO A 176 3.03 6.89 14.21
CA PRO A 176 3.27 7.90 15.22
C PRO A 176 2.00 8.46 15.85
N VAL A 177 0.93 8.63 15.07
CA VAL A 177 -0.35 9.14 15.59
C VAL A 177 -1.01 8.14 16.55
N VAL A 178 -1.04 6.86 16.19
CA VAL A 178 -1.62 5.79 17.02
C VAL A 178 -0.79 5.53 18.28
N ALA A 179 0.54 5.58 18.18
CA ALA A 179 1.43 5.42 19.35
C ALA A 179 1.21 6.54 20.39
N GLY A 180 0.85 7.74 19.96
CA GLY A 180 0.47 8.86 20.82
C GLY A 180 1.66 9.49 21.54
N GLY A 181 1.47 9.92 22.79
CA GLY A 181 2.50 10.64 23.57
C GLY A 181 2.45 12.16 23.43
N GLY A 182 1.37 12.69 22.82
CA GLY A 182 1.14 14.12 22.60
C GLY A 182 1.81 14.67 21.32
N PRO A 183 1.48 15.92 20.94
CA PRO A 183 1.87 16.49 19.66
C PRO A 183 3.40 16.57 19.43
N ALA A 184 4.19 16.76 20.47
CA ALA A 184 5.64 16.82 20.38
C ALA A 184 6.24 15.44 20.09
N ALA A 185 5.78 14.38 20.77
CA ALA A 185 6.21 13.01 20.56
C ALA A 185 5.84 12.50 19.14
N VAL A 186 4.62 12.83 18.67
CA VAL A 186 4.18 12.50 17.30
C VAL A 186 5.09 13.15 16.26
N ARG A 187 5.39 14.46 16.39
CA ARG A 187 6.32 15.15 15.48
C ARG A 187 7.73 14.53 15.52
N GLY A 188 8.22 14.18 16.71
CA GLY A 188 9.51 13.49 16.87
C GLY A 188 9.53 12.14 16.16
N GLY A 189 8.48 11.33 16.30
CA GLY A 189 8.34 10.06 15.60
C GLY A 189 8.32 10.22 14.08
N ILE A 190 7.58 11.18 13.56
CA ILE A 190 7.56 11.49 12.12
C ILE A 190 8.96 11.90 11.64
N ALA A 191 9.66 12.78 12.38
CA ALA A 191 11.01 13.21 12.01
C ALA A 191 12.02 12.05 11.93
N ILE A 192 11.93 11.06 12.83
CA ILE A 192 12.75 9.84 12.77
C ILE A 192 12.46 9.05 11.48
N ILE A 193 11.19 8.87 11.12
CA ILE A 193 10.78 8.12 9.94
C ILE A 193 11.20 8.84 8.66
N GLU A 194 11.14 10.16 8.62
CA GLU A 194 11.50 10.98 7.45
C GLU A 194 13.01 11.13 7.25
N GLN A 195 13.84 10.71 8.20
CA GLN A 195 15.29 10.80 8.09
C GLN A 195 15.82 10.02 6.89
N GLY A 196 16.49 10.70 5.95
CA GLY A 196 17.02 10.10 4.73
C GLY A 196 15.94 9.59 3.75
N SER A 197 14.69 10.00 3.90
CA SER A 197 13.55 9.51 3.13
C SER A 197 13.71 9.66 1.61
N GLY A 198 14.23 10.80 1.16
CA GLY A 198 14.45 11.07 -0.27
C GLY A 198 15.41 10.07 -0.93
N LEU A 199 16.54 9.79 -0.26
CA LEU A 199 17.53 8.82 -0.75
C LEU A 199 16.96 7.40 -0.77
N ARG A 200 16.29 6.98 0.31
CA ARG A 200 15.65 5.65 0.40
C ARG A 200 14.63 5.47 -0.72
N LEU A 201 13.79 6.47 -0.93
CA LEU A 201 12.75 6.43 -1.94
C LEU A 201 13.34 6.37 -3.35
N ALA A 202 14.35 7.20 -3.64
CA ALA A 202 15.04 7.21 -4.93
C ALA A 202 15.74 5.87 -5.19
N ALA A 203 16.52 5.37 -4.21
CA ALA A 203 17.23 4.09 -4.33
C ALA A 203 16.25 2.91 -4.53
N ARG A 204 15.16 2.88 -3.76
CA ARG A 204 14.11 1.84 -3.90
C ARG A 204 13.51 1.82 -5.29
N ASN A 205 13.04 2.97 -5.76
CA ASN A 205 12.33 3.02 -7.05
C ASN A 205 13.26 2.81 -8.24
N ALA A 206 14.50 3.31 -8.19
CA ALA A 206 15.51 3.02 -9.19
C ALA A 206 15.84 1.51 -9.21
N ALA A 207 16.05 0.89 -8.05
CA ALA A 207 16.32 -0.53 -7.95
C ALA A 207 15.13 -1.39 -8.43
N LEU A 208 13.89 -1.04 -8.07
CA LEU A 208 12.68 -1.71 -8.58
C LEU A 208 12.60 -1.65 -10.10
N LEU A 209 12.88 -0.49 -10.69
CA LEU A 209 12.90 -0.33 -12.13
C LEU A 209 13.95 -1.26 -12.77
N LEU A 210 15.14 -1.35 -12.19
CA LEU A 210 16.22 -2.23 -12.69
C LEU A 210 15.91 -3.72 -12.49
N VAL A 211 15.20 -4.11 -11.41
CA VAL A 211 14.69 -5.49 -11.24
C VAL A 211 13.75 -5.89 -12.37
N VAL A 212 12.92 -4.95 -12.85
CA VAL A 212 11.97 -5.20 -13.94
C VAL A 212 12.65 -5.18 -15.31
N LEU A 213 13.52 -4.19 -15.57
CA LEU A 213 14.15 -3.99 -16.88
C LEU A 213 15.35 -4.89 -17.14
N ALA A 214 16.05 -5.32 -16.08
CA ALA A 214 17.28 -6.16 -16.18
C ALA A 214 17.15 -7.42 -15.31
N PRO A 215 16.22 -8.32 -15.60
CA PRO A 215 15.92 -9.48 -14.75
C PRO A 215 17.11 -10.42 -14.55
N ALA A 216 18.03 -10.50 -15.50
CA ALA A 216 19.27 -11.30 -15.39
C ALA A 216 20.24 -10.75 -14.32
N ALA A 217 20.21 -9.45 -14.04
CA ALA A 217 21.05 -8.78 -13.05
C ALA A 217 20.27 -8.34 -11.79
N ALA A 218 19.10 -8.92 -11.55
CA ALA A 218 18.19 -8.43 -10.50
C ALA A 218 18.70 -8.60 -9.06
N GLY A 219 19.63 -9.53 -8.79
CA GLY A 219 20.07 -9.87 -7.44
C GLY A 219 20.51 -8.66 -6.60
N PRO A 220 21.49 -7.86 -7.04
CA PRO A 220 21.92 -6.65 -6.31
C PRO A 220 20.79 -5.64 -6.08
N PHE A 221 19.92 -5.46 -7.05
CA PHE A 221 18.81 -4.52 -6.96
C PHE A 221 17.73 -4.99 -5.98
N ILE A 222 17.44 -6.29 -5.91
CA ILE A 222 16.57 -6.87 -4.89
C ILE A 222 17.13 -6.61 -3.49
N ALA A 223 18.46 -6.75 -3.31
CA ALA A 223 19.13 -6.46 -2.05
C ALA A 223 18.96 -4.98 -1.65
N ILE A 224 19.10 -4.04 -2.60
CA ILE A 224 18.87 -2.61 -2.35
C ILE A 224 17.42 -2.35 -1.94
N VAL A 225 16.45 -2.91 -2.66
CA VAL A 225 15.02 -2.79 -2.30
C VAL A 225 14.77 -3.32 -0.89
N GLY A 226 15.27 -4.52 -0.57
CA GLY A 226 15.18 -5.11 0.76
C GLY A 226 15.80 -4.23 1.85
N ALA A 227 17.01 -3.72 1.63
CA ALA A 227 17.70 -2.83 2.57
C ALA A 227 16.90 -1.55 2.84
N THR A 228 16.27 -0.95 1.82
CA THR A 228 15.44 0.26 2.02
C THR A 228 14.20 -0.02 2.84
N TYR A 229 13.54 -1.16 2.68
CA TYR A 229 12.38 -1.54 3.50
C TYR A 229 12.79 -1.93 4.92
N LEU A 230 13.92 -2.61 5.10
CA LEU A 230 14.46 -2.89 6.44
C LEU A 230 14.79 -1.61 7.19
N PHE A 231 15.30 -0.61 6.50
CA PHE A 231 15.51 0.71 7.11
C PHE A 231 14.18 1.36 7.53
N ASP A 232 13.12 1.26 6.72
CA ASP A 232 11.80 1.75 7.11
C ASP A 232 11.29 1.05 8.37
N ILE A 233 11.41 -0.26 8.45
CA ILE A 233 11.03 -1.05 9.64
C ILE A 233 11.82 -0.59 10.87
N ALA A 234 13.13 -0.38 10.74
CA ALA A 234 13.97 0.12 11.82
C ALA A 234 13.56 1.55 12.25
N ALA A 235 13.23 2.43 11.29
CA ALA A 235 12.75 3.78 11.58
C ALA A 235 11.38 3.76 12.29
N PHE A 236 10.47 2.87 11.90
CA PHE A 236 9.19 2.68 12.57
C PHE A 236 9.37 2.19 14.01
N ALA A 237 10.26 1.21 14.24
CA ALA A 237 10.60 0.73 15.58
C ALA A 237 11.22 1.84 16.43
N GLY A 238 12.17 2.60 15.89
CA GLY A 238 12.81 3.74 16.56
C GLY A 238 11.82 4.84 16.95
N ALA A 239 10.89 5.18 16.06
CA ALA A 239 9.81 6.13 16.34
C ALA A 239 8.91 5.62 17.49
N GLY A 240 8.52 4.35 17.46
CA GLY A 240 7.71 3.74 18.52
C GLY A 240 8.40 3.75 19.88
N ILE A 241 9.67 3.38 19.94
CA ILE A 241 10.48 3.39 21.18
C ILE A 241 10.60 4.82 21.72
N SER A 242 10.92 5.80 20.88
CA SER A 242 11.02 7.21 21.28
C SER A 242 9.72 7.73 21.88
N GLN A 243 8.59 7.40 21.27
CA GLN A 243 7.26 7.82 21.73
C GLN A 243 6.87 7.13 23.07
N ALA A 244 7.20 5.86 23.21
CA ALA A 244 6.97 5.14 24.46
C ALA A 244 7.78 5.74 25.62
N ALA A 245 9.04 6.14 25.39
CA ALA A 245 9.86 6.84 26.35
C ALA A 245 9.26 8.20 26.74
N ALA A 246 8.84 9.01 25.75
CA ALA A 246 8.20 10.30 26.00
C ALA A 246 6.91 10.18 26.83
N LYS A 247 6.10 9.14 26.58
CA LYS A 247 4.88 8.87 27.35
C LYS A 247 5.17 8.49 28.80
N ARG A 248 6.22 7.71 29.06
CA ARG A 248 6.66 7.36 30.43
C ARG A 248 7.06 8.60 31.19
N SER A 249 7.91 9.45 30.61
CA SER A 249 8.36 10.69 31.25
C SER A 249 7.20 11.65 31.57
N GLN A 250 6.19 11.73 30.71
CA GLN A 250 4.99 12.53 30.98
C GLN A 250 4.17 11.99 32.15
N ASN A 251 4.01 10.66 32.23
CA ASN A 251 3.28 10.01 33.32
C ASN A 251 4.00 10.22 34.68
N GLU A 252 5.32 10.10 34.71
CA GLU A 252 6.14 10.33 35.90
C GLU A 252 6.05 11.78 36.37
N ALA A 253 6.12 12.74 35.45
CA ALA A 253 5.95 14.17 35.78
C ALA A 253 4.55 14.48 36.31
N GLY A 254 3.51 13.86 35.72
CA GLY A 254 2.13 14.00 36.18
C GLY A 254 1.93 13.44 37.61
N THR A 255 2.52 12.28 37.90
CA THR A 255 2.44 11.65 39.23
C THR A 255 3.13 12.51 40.31
N LYS A 256 4.32 13.05 40.01
CA LYS A 256 5.03 13.95 40.92
C LYS A 256 4.22 15.21 41.23
N ARG A 257 3.64 15.85 40.23
CA ARG A 257 2.81 17.04 40.40
C ARG A 257 1.59 16.79 41.30
N SER A 258 0.91 15.65 41.07
CA SER A 258 -0.23 15.25 41.91
C SER A 258 0.16 14.98 43.37
N GLN A 259 1.35 14.49 43.63
CA GLN A 259 1.88 14.28 44.98
C GLN A 259 2.25 15.59 45.70
N ASP A 260 2.76 16.57 44.95
CA ASP A 260 3.14 17.89 45.49
C ASP A 260 1.91 18.76 45.82
N GLU A 261 0.82 18.64 45.05
CA GLU A 261 -0.43 19.40 45.28
C GLU A 261 -1.29 18.87 46.46
N THR A 262 -1.10 17.63 46.87
CA THR A 262 -1.91 16.98 47.95
C THR A 262 -1.63 17.57 49.33
N PRO A 263 -0.40 17.95 49.75
CA PRO A 263 -0.13 18.54 51.06
C PRO A 263 -0.71 19.95 51.25
N GLU A 264 -0.78 20.76 50.21
CA GLU A 264 -1.30 22.14 50.30
C GLU A 264 -2.80 22.17 50.58
N ARG A 265 -3.59 21.35 49.87
CA ARG A 265 -5.04 21.24 50.08
C ARG A 265 -5.43 20.71 51.44
N SER A 266 -4.61 19.95 52.13
CA SER A 266 -4.83 19.45 53.48
C SER A 266 -4.64 20.58 54.52
N ARG A 267 -3.68 21.48 54.28
CA ARG A 267 -3.42 22.63 55.17
C ARG A 267 -4.47 23.74 55.08
N GLU A 268 -5.06 23.99 53.92
CA GLU A 268 -6.14 24.97 53.75
C GLU A 268 -7.45 24.56 54.40
N ARG A 269 -7.66 23.27 54.71
CA ARG A 269 -8.88 22.80 55.39
C ARG A 269 -8.75 22.79 56.95
N GLU A 270 -7.58 23.02 57.48
CA GLU A 270 -7.32 23.04 58.90
C GLU A 270 -7.35 24.43 59.56
N HIS A 271 -7.59 25.50 58.76
CA HIS A 271 -7.84 26.85 59.29
C HIS A 271 -9.29 27.25 59.08
N PRO A 272 -10.13 27.23 60.16
CA PRO A 272 -11.49 27.74 60.15
C PRO A 272 -11.53 29.29 60.10
#